data_50aae2ec2729c1bd145dda58a0d00c63
#
_entry.id   50aae2ec2729c1bd145dda58a0d00c63
#
_cell.length_a   1.000
_cell.length_b   1.000
_cell.length_c   1.000
_cell.angle_alpha   90.00
_cell.angle_beta   90.00
_cell.angle_gamma   90.00
#
_symmetry.space_group_name_H-M   'P 1'
#
loop_
_entity.id
_entity.type
_entity.pdbx_description
1 polymer ?
#
loop_
_entity_poly.entity_id
_entity_poly.type
_entity_poly.pdbx_seq_one_letter_code
_entity_poly.pdbx_strand_id
1 'polypeptide(L)'
;MHANSRLPVSGQTVVHQQLSRLLDRHCRTPFRKPCADYNRVAFADSFERYQRLAGAAGLILDSGCGVGESSIGLARAFPERYVIGVDQSTVRLARARRGAAGWPENLDLVRADLVDYWRLLHDAGGRLDRHYLLYPNPWPKSCHLGRRWHGHPVFPTLLALGGVLECRSNWPLY
;
A
#
# COMPACT_ATOMS: atom_id res chain seq x y z
N MET A 1 -16.75 13.34 7.61
CA MET A 1 -16.46 14.37 6.56
C MET A 1 -15.68 13.70 5.46
N HIS A 2 -16.30 13.50 4.29
CA HIS A 2 -15.57 12.98 3.13
C HIS A 2 -14.61 14.07 2.65
N ALA A 3 -13.32 13.78 2.67
CA ALA A 3 -12.33 14.67 2.08
C ALA A 3 -12.70 14.86 0.59
N ASN A 4 -13.01 16.08 0.20
CA ASN A 4 -13.37 16.44 -1.18
C ASN A 4 -12.08 16.42 -2.02
N SER A 5 -11.60 15.22 -2.35
CA SER A 5 -10.48 15.05 -3.29
C SER A 5 -10.92 15.56 -4.65
N ARG A 6 -10.24 16.59 -5.15
CA ARG A 6 -10.52 17.14 -6.47
C ARG A 6 -10.33 16.06 -7.54
N LEU A 7 -11.24 15.99 -8.50
CA LEU A 7 -11.06 15.15 -9.68
C LEU A 7 -9.78 15.59 -10.41
N PRO A 8 -8.91 14.64 -10.79
CA PRO A 8 -7.71 14.99 -11.54
C PRO A 8 -8.07 15.58 -12.90
N VAL A 9 -7.48 16.72 -13.24
CA VAL A 9 -7.56 17.27 -14.59
C VAL A 9 -6.51 16.55 -15.44
N SER A 10 -6.96 15.87 -16.50
CA SER A 10 -6.10 15.13 -17.41
C SER A 10 -6.64 15.19 -18.83
N GLY A 11 -5.75 15.35 -19.82
CA GLY A 11 -6.08 15.15 -21.23
C GLY A 11 -6.16 13.67 -21.64
N GLN A 12 -5.86 12.74 -20.72
CA GLN A 12 -5.96 11.31 -21.00
C GLN A 12 -7.40 10.84 -20.73
N THR A 13 -8.04 10.29 -21.75
CA THR A 13 -9.44 9.81 -21.71
C THR A 13 -9.56 8.30 -21.84
N VAL A 14 -8.47 7.63 -22.22
CA VAL A 14 -8.40 6.16 -22.42
C VAL A 14 -7.16 5.60 -21.74
N VAL A 15 -7.10 4.27 -21.62
CA VAL A 15 -5.92 3.55 -21.11
C VAL A 15 -4.67 3.96 -21.90
N HIS A 16 -3.56 4.16 -21.20
CA HIS A 16 -2.30 4.60 -21.82
C HIS A 16 -1.78 3.54 -22.82
N GLN A 17 -1.53 3.94 -24.06
CA GLN A 17 -1.13 3.02 -25.15
C GLN A 17 0.12 2.17 -24.84
N GLN A 18 1.05 2.69 -24.04
CA GLN A 18 2.27 1.98 -23.67
C GLN A 18 2.12 1.10 -22.43
N LEU A 19 0.95 1.04 -21.79
CA LEU A 19 0.79 0.33 -20.52
C LEU A 19 1.11 -1.16 -20.65
N SER A 20 0.54 -1.86 -21.63
CA SER A 20 0.77 -3.30 -21.84
C SER A 20 2.26 -3.61 -22.05
N ARG A 21 2.92 -2.86 -22.95
CA ARG A 21 4.36 -3.04 -23.21
C ARG A 21 5.21 -2.79 -21.97
N LEU A 22 4.81 -1.80 -21.15
CA LEU A 22 5.49 -1.47 -19.91
C LEU A 22 5.37 -2.60 -18.88
N LEU A 23 4.16 -3.14 -18.72
CA LEU A 23 3.87 -4.27 -17.85
C LEU A 23 4.63 -5.53 -18.27
N ASP A 24 4.62 -5.88 -19.55
CA ASP A 24 5.38 -7.01 -20.09
C ASP A 24 6.87 -6.92 -19.75
N ARG A 25 7.44 -5.71 -19.88
CA ARG A 25 8.83 -5.46 -19.49
C ARG A 25 9.04 -5.66 -17.98
N HIS A 26 8.13 -5.15 -17.16
CA HIS A 26 8.26 -5.27 -15.69
C HIS A 26 8.10 -6.71 -15.20
N CYS A 27 7.28 -7.52 -15.86
CA CYS A 27 7.16 -8.94 -15.55
C CYS A 27 8.42 -9.74 -15.90
N ARG A 28 9.19 -9.30 -16.93
CA ARG A 28 10.40 -9.99 -17.37
C ARG A 28 11.69 -9.48 -16.72
N THR A 29 11.64 -8.28 -16.12
CA THR A 29 12.84 -7.63 -15.59
C THR A 29 12.69 -7.39 -14.09
N PRO A 30 13.49 -8.05 -13.24
CA PRO A 30 13.44 -7.84 -11.81
C PRO A 30 13.71 -6.37 -11.43
N PHE A 31 12.89 -5.84 -10.55
CA PHE A 31 13.08 -4.50 -10.01
C PHE A 31 14.10 -4.53 -8.87
N ARG A 32 15.31 -3.96 -9.10
CA ARG A 32 16.48 -4.10 -8.21
C ARG A 32 16.88 -2.81 -7.47
N LYS A 33 15.98 -1.84 -7.31
CA LYS A 33 16.30 -0.66 -6.49
C LYS A 33 16.73 -1.11 -5.07
N PRO A 34 17.85 -0.61 -4.52
CA PRO A 34 18.21 -0.91 -3.13
C PRO A 34 17.12 -0.45 -2.16
N CYS A 35 16.79 -1.28 -1.17
CA CYS A 35 15.91 -0.89 -0.08
C CYS A 35 16.69 -0.05 0.94
N ALA A 36 16.08 1.03 1.41
CA ALA A 36 16.68 1.84 2.46
C ALA A 36 16.69 1.10 3.81
N ASP A 37 17.74 1.28 4.60
CA ASP A 37 17.91 0.54 5.86
C ASP A 37 16.78 0.80 6.86
N TYR A 38 16.30 2.05 6.96
CA TYR A 38 15.18 2.36 7.85
C TYR A 38 13.89 1.64 7.45
N ASN A 39 13.68 1.34 6.15
CA ASN A 39 12.54 0.55 5.67
C ASN A 39 12.72 -0.92 6.04
N ARG A 40 13.95 -1.46 5.99
CA ARG A 40 14.26 -2.82 6.41
C ARG A 40 13.98 -3.02 7.91
N VAL A 41 14.42 -2.09 8.74
CA VAL A 41 14.17 -2.12 10.19
C VAL A 41 12.67 -2.03 10.47
N ALA A 42 11.98 -1.04 9.89
CA ALA A 42 10.55 -0.86 10.10
C ALA A 42 9.73 -2.06 9.63
N PHE A 43 10.12 -2.69 8.51
CA PHE A 43 9.51 -3.94 8.04
C PHE A 43 9.76 -5.08 9.03
N ALA A 44 11.01 -5.33 9.42
CA ALA A 44 11.37 -6.42 10.33
C ALA A 44 10.58 -6.33 11.64
N ASP A 45 10.55 -5.15 12.27
CA ASP A 45 9.83 -4.90 13.52
C ASP A 45 8.32 -5.15 13.40
N SER A 46 7.72 -4.71 12.30
CA SER A 46 6.28 -4.87 12.07
C SER A 46 5.91 -6.31 11.72
N PHE A 47 6.74 -6.98 10.92
CA PHE A 47 6.50 -8.35 10.49
C PHE A 47 6.72 -9.35 11.63
N GLU A 48 7.73 -9.16 12.46
CA GLU A 48 7.93 -9.92 13.69
C GLU A 48 6.74 -9.77 14.65
N ARG A 49 6.23 -8.53 14.79
CA ARG A 49 5.06 -8.25 15.62
C ARG A 49 3.81 -8.96 15.10
N TYR A 50 3.58 -8.92 13.78
CA TYR A 50 2.53 -9.69 13.15
C TYR A 50 2.66 -11.18 13.41
N GLN A 51 3.84 -11.77 13.19
CA GLN A 51 4.07 -13.20 13.41
C GLN A 51 3.83 -13.62 14.87
N ARG A 52 4.25 -12.79 15.82
CA ARG A 52 4.10 -13.06 17.25
C ARG A 52 2.65 -12.94 17.74
N LEU A 53 1.91 -11.92 17.27
CA LEU A 53 0.58 -11.60 17.80
C LEU A 53 -0.54 -12.31 17.04
N ALA A 54 -0.34 -12.54 15.77
CA ALA A 54 -1.42 -13.01 14.90
C ALA A 54 -1.13 -14.36 14.23
N GLY A 55 0.13 -14.79 14.14
CA GLY A 55 0.55 -16.10 13.68
C GLY A 55 -0.15 -16.63 12.43
N ALA A 56 -1.22 -17.38 12.63
CA ALA A 56 -2.05 -17.94 11.55
C ALA A 56 -3.19 -17.03 11.08
N ALA A 57 -3.41 -15.88 11.71
CA ALA A 57 -4.44 -14.94 11.25
C ALA A 57 -4.01 -14.31 9.92
N GLY A 58 -4.97 -14.09 9.03
CA GLY A 58 -4.70 -13.46 7.76
C GLY A 58 -4.23 -12.01 7.91
N LEU A 59 -3.39 -11.56 6.96
CA LEU A 59 -2.82 -10.23 6.94
C LEU A 59 -3.58 -9.30 5.99
N ILE A 60 -3.96 -8.14 6.50
CA ILE A 60 -4.51 -7.04 5.71
C ILE A 60 -3.47 -5.92 5.64
N LEU A 61 -3.17 -5.46 4.44
CA LEU A 61 -2.27 -4.33 4.21
C LEU A 61 -3.05 -3.11 3.71
N ASP A 62 -2.94 -1.98 4.43
CA ASP A 62 -3.47 -0.68 4.02
C ASP A 62 -2.30 0.21 3.55
N SER A 63 -2.14 0.28 2.24
CA SER A 63 -1.00 0.93 1.60
C SER A 63 -1.26 2.40 1.32
N GLY A 64 -0.49 3.27 1.96
CA GLY A 64 -0.68 4.72 1.94
C GLY A 64 -1.75 5.16 2.93
N CYS A 65 -1.78 4.57 4.12
CA CYS A 65 -2.83 4.73 5.13
C CYS A 65 -3.01 6.15 5.68
N GLY A 66 -2.09 7.06 5.35
CA GLY A 66 -2.16 8.46 5.78
C GLY A 66 -2.19 8.63 7.29
N VAL A 67 -3.31 9.13 7.82
CA VAL A 67 -3.53 9.30 9.26
C VAL A 67 -4.09 8.03 9.95
N GLY A 68 -4.21 6.93 9.22
CA GLY A 68 -4.61 5.62 9.76
C GLY A 68 -6.11 5.42 9.98
N GLU A 69 -6.97 6.34 9.56
CA GLU A 69 -8.44 6.20 9.74
C GLU A 69 -8.97 4.93 9.05
N SER A 70 -8.53 4.66 7.82
CA SER A 70 -8.87 3.45 7.08
C SER A 70 -8.37 2.20 7.80
N SER A 71 -7.12 2.21 8.24
CA SER A 71 -6.51 1.09 8.96
C SER A 71 -7.24 0.75 10.26
N ILE A 72 -7.64 1.77 11.04
CA ILE A 72 -8.45 1.61 12.25
C ILE A 72 -9.82 1.01 11.90
N GLY A 73 -10.46 1.53 10.84
CA GLY A 73 -11.73 1.00 10.36
C GLY A 73 -11.64 -0.47 9.93
N LEU A 74 -10.58 -0.83 9.21
CA LEU A 74 -10.31 -2.20 8.78
C LEU A 74 -10.05 -3.13 9.97
N ALA A 75 -9.23 -2.70 10.94
CA ALA A 75 -8.94 -3.50 12.13
C ALA A 75 -10.20 -3.82 12.96
N ARG A 76 -11.13 -2.87 13.04
CA ARG A 76 -12.44 -3.06 13.69
C ARG A 76 -13.38 -3.94 12.87
N ALA A 77 -13.35 -3.82 11.54
CA ALA A 77 -14.20 -4.60 10.64
C ALA A 77 -13.74 -6.06 10.49
N PHE A 78 -12.46 -6.33 10.72
CA PHE A 78 -11.85 -7.65 10.61
C PHE A 78 -11.06 -8.00 11.88
N PRO A 79 -11.75 -8.19 13.03
CA PRO A 79 -11.08 -8.42 14.31
C PRO A 79 -10.25 -9.71 14.35
N GLU A 80 -10.56 -10.67 13.47
CA GLU A 80 -9.84 -11.95 13.32
C GLU A 80 -8.62 -11.86 12.36
N ARG A 81 -8.33 -10.68 11.84
CA ARG A 81 -7.20 -10.43 10.94
C ARG A 81 -6.24 -9.43 11.58
N TYR A 82 -4.98 -9.47 11.16
CA TYR A 82 -4.01 -8.44 11.54
C TYR A 82 -3.93 -7.39 10.45
N VAL A 83 -3.97 -6.11 10.82
CA VAL A 83 -3.91 -4.98 9.89
C VAL A 83 -2.59 -4.25 10.03
N ILE A 84 -1.89 -4.05 8.94
CA ILE A 84 -0.72 -3.18 8.88
C ILE A 84 -1.02 -2.01 7.95
N GLY A 85 -1.06 -0.80 8.51
CA GLY A 85 -1.13 0.44 7.75
C GLY A 85 0.27 0.99 7.51
N VAL A 86 0.62 1.26 6.24
CA VAL A 86 1.94 1.78 5.87
C VAL A 86 1.81 3.15 5.24
N ASP A 87 2.54 4.14 5.74
CA ASP A 87 2.69 5.47 5.12
C ASP A 87 4.12 5.99 5.35
N GLN A 88 4.66 6.74 4.38
CA GLN A 88 6.00 7.33 4.51
C GLN A 88 6.02 8.58 5.40
N SER A 89 4.87 9.20 5.67
CA SER A 89 4.76 10.48 6.38
C SER A 89 4.70 10.30 7.89
N THR A 90 5.79 10.62 8.58
CA THR A 90 5.86 10.67 10.05
C THR A 90 4.77 11.58 10.65
N VAL A 91 4.51 12.72 10.00
CA VAL A 91 3.52 13.70 10.49
C VAL A 91 2.10 13.14 10.46
N ARG A 92 1.74 12.40 9.38
CA ARG A 92 0.42 11.77 9.27
C ARG A 92 0.25 10.67 10.31
N LEU A 93 1.22 9.76 10.39
CA LEU A 93 1.19 8.65 11.36
C LEU A 93 1.17 9.15 12.82
N ALA A 94 1.86 10.25 13.13
CA ALA A 94 1.82 10.83 14.46
C ALA A 94 0.43 11.38 14.83
N ARG A 95 -0.34 11.85 13.86
CA ARG A 95 -1.75 12.26 14.06
C ARG A 95 -2.65 11.08 14.37
N ALA A 96 -2.46 9.95 13.68
CA ALA A 96 -3.22 8.72 13.91
C ALA A 96 -3.13 8.28 15.37
N ARG A 97 -1.92 8.22 15.91
CA ARG A 97 -1.65 7.79 17.30
C ARG A 97 -2.25 8.71 18.37
N ARG A 98 -2.42 9.99 18.07
CA ARG A 98 -2.96 10.98 19.02
C ARG A 98 -4.48 10.99 19.09
N GLY A 99 -5.18 10.56 18.02
CA GLY A 99 -6.63 10.67 17.89
C GLY A 99 -7.43 9.43 18.28
N ALA A 100 -6.79 8.29 18.50
CA ALA A 100 -7.49 7.02 18.66
C ALA A 100 -7.75 6.68 20.12
N ALA A 101 -8.94 7.00 20.62
CA ALA A 101 -9.51 6.32 21.78
C ALA A 101 -9.81 4.85 21.39
N GLY A 102 -9.25 3.87 22.14
CA GLY A 102 -9.45 2.45 21.87
C GLY A 102 -8.70 1.97 20.62
N TRP A 103 -7.37 2.04 20.66
CA TRP A 103 -6.51 1.50 19.61
C TRP A 103 -6.74 -0.01 19.45
N PRO A 104 -7.04 -0.52 18.23
CA PRO A 104 -7.23 -1.94 18.02
C PRO A 104 -5.93 -2.73 18.28
N GLU A 105 -6.01 -3.85 19.01
CA GLU A 105 -4.83 -4.69 19.30
C GLU A 105 -4.27 -5.39 18.05
N ASN A 106 -5.14 -5.61 17.05
CA ASN A 106 -4.80 -6.20 15.76
C ASN A 106 -4.33 -5.19 14.71
N LEU A 107 -3.84 -4.00 15.12
CA LEU A 107 -3.40 -2.93 14.23
C LEU A 107 -1.98 -2.48 14.53
N ASP A 108 -1.18 -2.40 13.47
CA ASP A 108 0.10 -1.68 13.48
C ASP A 108 0.13 -0.58 12.40
N LEU A 109 0.76 0.55 12.72
CA LEU A 109 1.04 1.61 11.76
C LEU A 109 2.54 1.79 11.60
N VAL A 110 3.00 1.64 10.38
CA VAL A 110 4.42 1.56 10.02
C VAL A 110 4.82 2.72 9.14
N ARG A 111 5.92 3.39 9.51
CA ARG A 111 6.54 4.37 8.62
C ARG A 111 7.49 3.66 7.67
N ALA A 112 7.12 3.55 6.39
CA ALA A 112 7.99 3.02 5.36
C ALA A 112 7.60 3.52 3.96
N ASP A 113 8.54 3.41 3.02
CA ASP A 113 8.25 3.52 1.59
C ASP A 113 7.52 2.25 1.13
N LEU A 114 6.41 2.43 0.41
CA LEU A 114 5.56 1.31 -0.01
C LEU A 114 6.28 0.35 -0.96
N VAL A 115 7.13 0.89 -1.85
CA VAL A 115 7.88 0.06 -2.81
C VAL A 115 8.82 -0.90 -2.09
N ASP A 116 9.51 -0.40 -1.06
CA ASP A 116 10.42 -1.21 -0.27
C ASP A 116 9.63 -2.19 0.61
N TYR A 117 8.54 -1.73 1.25
CA TYR A 117 7.73 -2.58 2.12
C TYR A 117 7.11 -3.78 1.40
N TRP A 118 6.52 -3.57 0.21
CA TRP A 118 5.96 -4.66 -0.60
C TRP A 118 7.00 -5.68 -1.02
N ARG A 119 8.18 -5.23 -1.40
CA ARG A 119 9.28 -6.11 -1.80
C ARG A 119 9.79 -6.93 -0.62
N LEU A 120 10.02 -6.29 0.53
CA LEU A 120 10.46 -6.96 1.75
C LEU A 120 9.43 -7.98 2.22
N LEU A 121 8.13 -7.64 2.17
CA LEU A 121 7.06 -8.57 2.52
C LEU A 121 7.02 -9.78 1.57
N HIS A 122 7.15 -9.53 0.26
CA HIS A 122 7.22 -10.59 -0.74
C HIS A 122 8.43 -11.50 -0.55
N ASP A 123 9.61 -10.90 -0.33
CA ASP A 123 10.88 -11.63 -0.15
C ASP A 123 10.88 -12.47 1.15
N ALA A 124 10.14 -12.03 2.17
CA ALA A 124 9.89 -12.78 3.40
C ALA A 124 8.83 -13.89 3.26
N GLY A 125 8.29 -14.11 2.06
CA GLY A 125 7.22 -15.09 1.81
C GLY A 125 5.84 -14.68 2.34
N GLY A 126 5.67 -13.41 2.73
CA GLY A 126 4.40 -12.89 3.24
C GLY A 126 3.30 -12.95 2.19
N ARG A 127 2.08 -13.26 2.64
CA ARG A 127 0.87 -13.30 1.82
C ARG A 127 -0.21 -12.44 2.45
N LEU A 128 -1.02 -11.83 1.61
CA LEU A 128 -2.12 -10.98 2.04
C LEU A 128 -3.46 -11.68 1.83
N ASP A 129 -4.39 -11.50 2.75
CA ASP A 129 -5.81 -11.80 2.53
C ASP A 129 -6.47 -10.65 1.76
N ARG A 130 -6.12 -9.43 2.15
CA ARG A 130 -6.61 -8.21 1.50
C ARG A 130 -5.51 -7.16 1.42
N HIS A 131 -5.53 -6.42 0.32
CA HIS A 131 -4.63 -5.31 0.08
C HIS A 131 -5.45 -4.07 -0.32
N TYR A 132 -5.40 -3.03 0.49
CA TYR A 132 -6.09 -1.78 0.23
C TYR A 132 -5.13 -0.73 -0.32
N LEU A 133 -5.54 -0.08 -1.40
CA LEU A 133 -4.82 0.99 -2.07
C LEU A 133 -5.81 2.14 -2.31
N LEU A 134 -6.02 2.94 -1.26
CA LEU A 134 -7.11 3.92 -1.24
C LEU A 134 -6.62 5.30 -1.68
N TYR A 135 -7.19 5.80 -2.76
CA TYR A 135 -6.95 7.13 -3.32
C TYR A 135 -5.46 7.47 -3.53
N PRO A 136 -4.70 6.60 -4.22
CA PRO A 136 -3.31 6.87 -4.52
C PRO A 136 -3.16 8.12 -5.37
N ASN A 137 -1.95 8.72 -5.36
CA ASN A 137 -1.67 9.87 -6.21
C ASN A 137 -1.96 9.53 -7.69
N PRO A 138 -2.84 10.28 -8.35
CA PRO A 138 -3.31 9.91 -9.69
C PRO A 138 -2.25 10.08 -10.78
N TRP A 139 -1.29 10.99 -10.61
CA TRP A 139 -0.28 11.31 -11.61
C TRP A 139 -0.87 11.51 -13.02
N PRO A 140 -1.76 12.52 -13.23
CA PRO A 140 -2.65 12.57 -14.39
C PRO A 140 -1.95 12.87 -15.72
N LYS A 141 -0.69 13.35 -15.71
CA LYS A 141 0.08 13.59 -16.94
C LYS A 141 0.49 12.25 -17.58
N SER A 142 0.38 12.13 -18.89
CA SER A 142 0.74 10.92 -19.64
C SER A 142 2.20 10.47 -19.38
N CYS A 143 3.14 11.40 -19.34
CA CYS A 143 4.56 11.11 -19.04
C CYS A 143 4.80 10.54 -17.63
N HIS A 144 3.81 10.57 -16.75
CA HIS A 144 3.90 10.03 -15.39
C HIS A 144 3.39 8.57 -15.27
N LEU A 145 3.16 7.86 -16.37
CA LEU A 145 2.68 6.48 -16.34
C LEU A 145 3.46 5.60 -15.35
N GLY A 146 4.79 5.66 -15.37
CA GLY A 146 5.66 4.88 -14.48
C GLY A 146 5.61 5.29 -13.00
N ARG A 147 4.88 6.36 -12.64
CA ARG A 147 4.64 6.77 -11.24
C ARG A 147 3.32 6.23 -10.68
N ARG A 148 2.39 5.81 -11.56
CA ARG A 148 1.14 5.15 -11.16
C ARG A 148 1.46 3.72 -10.78
N TRP A 149 0.81 3.18 -9.77
CA TRP A 149 1.14 1.83 -9.29
C TRP A 149 1.04 0.78 -10.38
N HIS A 150 0.00 0.79 -11.21
CA HIS A 150 -0.16 -0.13 -12.33
C HIS A 150 0.88 0.05 -13.45
N GLY A 151 1.59 1.18 -13.50
CA GLY A 151 2.72 1.43 -14.43
C GLY A 151 4.09 1.36 -13.76
N HIS A 152 4.16 1.19 -12.44
CA HIS A 152 5.41 1.16 -11.69
C HIS A 152 6.06 -0.24 -11.77
N PRO A 153 7.40 -0.36 -11.84
CA PRO A 153 8.07 -1.66 -11.92
C PRO A 153 7.85 -2.57 -10.70
N VAL A 154 7.37 -2.07 -9.58
CA VAL A 154 6.99 -2.87 -8.40
C VAL A 154 5.63 -3.56 -8.54
N PHE A 155 4.84 -3.22 -9.55
CA PHE A 155 3.47 -3.71 -9.67
C PHE A 155 3.35 -5.25 -9.72
N PRO A 156 4.22 -5.98 -10.43
CA PRO A 156 4.21 -7.45 -10.37
C PRO A 156 4.41 -7.98 -8.94
N THR A 157 5.30 -7.37 -8.15
CA THR A 157 5.51 -7.74 -6.74
C THR A 157 4.26 -7.46 -5.90
N LEU A 158 3.61 -6.29 -6.11
CA LEU A 158 2.36 -5.96 -5.43
C LEU A 158 1.29 -7.03 -5.67
N LEU A 159 1.11 -7.48 -6.91
CA LEU A 159 0.15 -8.54 -7.25
C LEU A 159 0.57 -9.90 -6.69
N ALA A 160 1.86 -10.20 -6.65
CA ALA A 160 2.40 -11.45 -6.13
C ALA A 160 2.18 -11.62 -4.62
N LEU A 161 1.90 -10.56 -3.85
CA LEU A 161 1.49 -10.63 -2.44
C LEU A 161 0.16 -11.37 -2.26
N GLY A 162 -0.66 -11.46 -3.31
CA GLY A 162 -1.92 -12.22 -3.32
C GLY A 162 -3.07 -11.50 -2.64
N GLY A 163 -4.13 -12.29 -2.36
CA GLY A 163 -5.35 -11.81 -1.71
C GLY A 163 -6.24 -10.95 -2.63
N VAL A 164 -7.21 -10.30 -2.02
CA VAL A 164 -8.12 -9.37 -2.71
C VAL A 164 -7.51 -7.98 -2.73
N LEU A 165 -7.10 -7.49 -3.91
CA LEU A 165 -6.66 -6.11 -4.08
C LEU A 165 -7.87 -5.20 -4.28
N GLU A 166 -8.09 -4.27 -3.34
CA GLU A 166 -9.08 -3.22 -3.46
C GLU A 166 -8.39 -1.87 -3.72
N CYS A 167 -8.54 -1.37 -4.94
CA CYS A 167 -8.06 -0.04 -5.33
C CYS A 167 -9.24 0.90 -5.52
N ARG A 168 -9.25 2.02 -4.78
CA ARG A 168 -10.24 3.09 -4.97
C ARG A 168 -9.55 4.34 -5.48
N SER A 169 -10.12 4.95 -6.50
CA SER A 169 -9.64 6.19 -7.08
C SER A 169 -10.82 7.07 -7.50
N ASN A 170 -10.63 8.39 -7.43
CA ASN A 170 -11.54 9.36 -8.03
C ASN A 170 -11.18 9.67 -9.50
N TRP A 171 -10.22 8.94 -10.07
CA TRP A 171 -9.85 9.03 -11.47
C TRP A 171 -10.16 7.72 -12.20
N PRO A 172 -11.12 7.70 -13.16
CA PRO A 172 -11.60 6.46 -13.80
C PRO A 172 -10.52 5.67 -14.55
N LEU A 173 -9.40 6.30 -14.87
CA LEU A 173 -8.28 5.67 -15.59
C LEU A 173 -7.16 5.17 -14.66
N TYR A 174 -7.36 5.20 -13.36
CA TYR A 174 -6.34 4.73 -12.43
C TYR A 174 -6.31 3.17 -12.34
#